data_8f83fd298ae6092ff35ec0dd16f5e2f0
#
_entry.id   8f83fd298ae6092ff35ec0dd16f5e2f0
#
_cell.length_a   1.000
_cell.length_b   1.000
_cell.length_c   1.000
_cell.angle_alpha   90.00
_cell.angle_beta   90.00
_cell.angle_gamma   90.00
#
_symmetry.space_group_name_H-M   'P 1'
#
loop_
_entity.id
_entity.type
_entity.pdbx_description
1 polymer ?
#
loop_
_entity_poly.entity_id
_entity_poly.type
_entity_poly.pdbx_seq_one_letter_code
_entity_poly.pdbx_strand_id
1 'polypeptide(L)'
;MLSVIGILGFLLLWQAAVLAGVLPSRYVPAPTEVIALFATKLVDPNPDGAVLGVHIMASLQVALTGFLLAIVIGIPLGLFMGWFRGFDKFMRPIFEILRPIPPVSWIPLTIIWMGIGLQAKAFIVFFSAFVPCVINAYTGIKQSSPVLINVAKTCGASNFTVFRKIGIPSAT
;
A
#
# COMPACT_ATOMS: atom_id res chain seq x y z
N MET A 1 26.10 -17.13 6.19
CA MET A 1 27.12 -16.58 7.09
C MET A 1 27.46 -15.13 6.77
N LEU A 2 27.82 -14.76 5.53
CA LEU A 2 28.15 -13.37 5.15
C LEU A 2 27.05 -12.35 5.48
N SER A 3 25.77 -12.71 5.26
CA SER A 3 24.63 -11.82 5.55
C SER A 3 24.50 -11.49 7.05
N VAL A 4 24.75 -12.49 7.92
CA VAL A 4 24.70 -12.30 9.38
C VAL A 4 25.85 -11.39 9.84
N ILE A 5 27.05 -11.61 9.30
CA ILE A 5 28.22 -10.76 9.59
C ILE A 5 27.95 -9.31 9.14
N GLY A 6 27.33 -9.13 7.96
CA GLY A 6 26.95 -7.80 7.47
C GLY A 6 25.95 -7.09 8.37
N ILE A 7 24.90 -7.80 8.82
CA ILE A 7 23.88 -7.24 9.73
C ILE A 7 24.52 -6.86 11.08
N LEU A 8 25.30 -7.76 11.66
CA LEU A 8 25.96 -7.49 12.93
C LEU A 8 26.97 -6.33 12.81
N GLY A 9 27.75 -6.30 11.73
CA GLY A 9 28.68 -5.20 11.45
C GLY A 9 27.95 -3.86 11.32
N PHE A 10 26.82 -3.83 10.61
CA PHE A 10 26.00 -2.62 10.50
C PHE A 10 25.45 -2.16 11.85
N LEU A 11 24.92 -3.08 12.69
CA LEU A 11 24.39 -2.74 14.01
C LEU A 11 25.49 -2.22 14.94
N LEU A 12 26.68 -2.80 14.89
CA LEU A 12 27.85 -2.34 15.67
C LEU A 12 28.33 -0.95 15.24
N LEU A 13 28.40 -0.69 13.93
CA LEU A 13 28.72 0.63 13.39
C LEU A 13 27.70 1.69 13.81
N TRP A 14 26.41 1.36 13.72
CA TRP A 14 25.35 2.25 14.17
C TRP A 14 25.46 2.53 15.67
N GLN A 15 25.64 1.50 16.50
CA GLN A 15 25.82 1.65 17.94
C GLN A 15 27.01 2.57 18.24
N ALA A 16 28.17 2.32 17.60
CA ALA A 16 29.37 3.11 17.78
C ALA A 16 29.18 4.58 17.35
N ALA A 17 28.49 4.83 16.24
CA ALA A 17 28.24 6.18 15.77
C ALA A 17 27.38 7.01 16.74
N VAL A 18 26.39 6.37 17.39
CA VAL A 18 25.59 7.03 18.43
C VAL A 18 26.38 7.28 19.68
N LEU A 19 27.16 6.29 20.17
CA LEU A 19 28.00 6.42 21.34
C LEU A 19 29.12 7.47 21.18
N ALA A 20 29.66 7.60 19.95
CA ALA A 20 30.64 8.60 19.61
C ALA A 20 30.07 10.02 19.45
N GLY A 21 28.76 10.19 19.58
CA GLY A 21 28.08 11.49 19.42
C GLY A 21 28.01 12.00 17.98
N VAL A 22 28.39 11.18 16.99
CA VAL A 22 28.26 11.52 15.56
C VAL A 22 26.77 11.60 15.16
N LEU A 23 25.94 10.72 15.73
CA LEU A 23 24.49 10.74 15.57
C LEU A 23 23.85 11.20 16.90
N PRO A 24 23.05 12.29 16.88
CA PRO A 24 22.35 12.74 18.07
C PRO A 24 21.32 11.68 18.52
N SER A 25 21.49 11.12 19.72
CA SER A 25 20.60 10.08 20.29
C SER A 25 19.14 10.50 20.35
N ARG A 26 18.88 11.82 20.40
CA ARG A 26 17.51 12.37 20.39
C ARG A 26 16.72 12.05 19.11
N TYR A 27 17.38 11.93 17.96
CA TYR A 27 16.77 11.67 16.65
C TYR A 27 17.00 10.24 16.17
N VAL A 28 18.14 9.67 16.55
CA VAL A 28 18.53 8.32 16.14
C VAL A 28 18.99 7.55 17.38
N PRO A 29 18.07 6.88 18.10
CA PRO A 29 18.42 6.12 19.30
C PRO A 29 19.36 4.96 18.96
N ALA A 30 20.14 4.50 19.93
CA ALA A 30 21.04 3.38 19.76
C ALA A 30 20.27 2.05 19.61
N PRO A 31 20.77 1.06 18.85
CA PRO A 31 20.13 -0.26 18.73
C PRO A 31 19.80 -0.92 20.07
N THR A 32 20.66 -0.78 21.06
CA THR A 32 20.40 -1.29 22.42
C THR A 32 19.21 -0.60 23.10
N GLU A 33 19.04 0.71 22.92
CA GLU A 33 17.90 1.47 23.45
C GLU A 33 16.59 1.05 22.76
N VAL A 34 16.64 0.82 21.45
CA VAL A 34 15.47 0.33 20.67
C VAL A 34 15.03 -1.03 21.17
N ILE A 35 15.96 -1.97 21.40
CA ILE A 35 15.65 -3.31 21.91
C ILE A 35 15.09 -3.23 23.34
N ALA A 36 15.69 -2.41 24.19
CA ALA A 36 15.22 -2.22 25.56
C ALA A 36 13.80 -1.62 25.58
N LEU A 37 13.55 -0.59 24.77
CA LEU A 37 12.23 0.02 24.66
C LEU A 37 11.19 -0.98 24.09
N PHE A 38 11.57 -1.78 23.11
CA PHE A 38 10.69 -2.81 22.57
C PHE A 38 10.27 -3.82 23.65
N ALA A 39 11.23 -4.29 24.45
CA ALA A 39 10.94 -5.21 25.56
C ALA A 39 10.05 -4.57 26.63
N THR A 40 10.31 -3.32 26.99
CA THR A 40 9.50 -2.58 27.97
C THR A 40 8.08 -2.36 27.47
N LYS A 41 7.91 -1.98 26.21
CA LYS A 41 6.61 -1.73 25.57
C LYS A 41 5.70 -2.96 25.44
N LEU A 42 6.22 -4.15 25.63
CA LEU A 42 5.39 -5.35 25.68
C LEU A 42 4.42 -5.34 26.88
N VAL A 43 4.82 -4.73 27.99
CA VAL A 43 4.06 -4.76 29.25
C VAL A 43 3.76 -3.37 29.84
N ASP A 44 4.62 -2.37 29.56
CA ASP A 44 4.47 -1.01 30.10
C ASP A 44 3.76 -0.08 29.11
N PRO A 45 2.61 0.52 29.48
CA PRO A 45 1.90 1.47 28.64
C PRO A 45 2.55 2.88 28.56
N ASN A 46 3.52 3.17 29.41
CA ASN A 46 4.17 4.51 29.45
C ASN A 46 5.15 4.70 28.27
N PRO A 47 5.33 5.96 27.75
CA PRO A 47 4.67 7.22 28.16
C PRO A 47 3.36 7.51 27.42
N ASP A 48 2.99 6.78 26.39
CA ASP A 48 1.92 7.09 25.44
C ASP A 48 0.57 6.41 25.75
N GLY A 49 0.46 5.72 26.89
CA GLY A 49 -0.79 5.17 27.41
C GLY A 49 -1.20 3.82 26.80
N ALA A 50 -0.36 3.20 25.97
CA ALA A 50 -0.67 1.91 25.34
C ALA A 50 0.54 0.99 25.22
N VAL A 51 0.30 -0.32 25.40
CA VAL A 51 1.30 -1.36 25.16
C VAL A 51 1.46 -1.65 23.66
N LEU A 52 2.57 -2.27 23.28
CA LEU A 52 2.91 -2.57 21.88
C LEU A 52 1.78 -3.30 21.12
N GLY A 53 1.08 -4.22 21.77
CA GLY A 53 -0.03 -4.96 21.17
C GLY A 53 -1.18 -4.04 20.71
N VAL A 54 -1.49 -3.01 21.48
CA VAL A 54 -2.52 -2.00 21.13
C VAL A 54 -2.06 -1.18 19.93
N HIS A 55 -0.79 -0.76 19.89
CA HIS A 55 -0.23 -0.03 18.75
C HIS A 55 -0.23 -0.85 17.46
N ILE A 56 0.14 -2.14 17.57
CA ILE A 56 0.10 -3.07 16.41
C ILE A 56 -1.32 -3.20 15.90
N MET A 57 -2.30 -3.41 16.80
CA MET A 57 -3.69 -3.57 16.40
C MET A 57 -4.26 -2.31 15.75
N ALA A 58 -3.99 -1.14 16.31
CA ALA A 58 -4.39 0.14 15.75
C ALA A 58 -3.77 0.36 14.35
N SER A 59 -2.48 0.06 14.19
CA SER A 59 -1.78 0.18 12.90
C SER A 59 -2.34 -0.81 11.88
N LEU A 60 -2.62 -2.04 12.29
CA LEU A 60 -3.22 -3.07 11.43
C LEU A 60 -4.62 -2.67 10.99
N GLN A 61 -5.44 -2.12 11.89
CA GLN A 61 -6.78 -1.61 11.56
C GLN A 61 -6.72 -0.51 10.50
N VAL A 62 -5.82 0.47 10.66
CA VAL A 62 -5.60 1.53 9.66
C VAL A 62 -5.17 0.95 8.32
N ALA A 63 -4.17 0.06 8.33
CA ALA A 63 -3.62 -0.55 7.12
C ALA A 63 -4.67 -1.39 6.38
N LEU A 64 -5.38 -2.27 7.09
CA LEU A 64 -6.41 -3.12 6.49
C LEU A 64 -7.58 -2.30 5.96
N THR A 65 -8.05 -1.29 6.70
CA THR A 65 -9.16 -0.44 6.25
C THR A 65 -8.80 0.27 4.95
N GLY A 66 -7.65 0.94 4.90
CA GLY A 66 -7.20 1.65 3.69
C GLY A 66 -6.94 0.71 2.52
N PHE A 67 -6.28 -0.42 2.76
CA PHE A 67 -5.94 -1.41 1.74
C PHE A 67 -7.19 -2.10 1.16
N LEU A 68 -8.13 -2.53 1.99
CA LEU A 68 -9.37 -3.15 1.53
C LEU A 68 -10.20 -2.19 0.68
N LEU A 69 -10.30 -0.92 1.07
CA LEU A 69 -10.96 0.10 0.26
C LEU A 69 -10.24 0.27 -1.09
N ALA A 70 -8.91 0.26 -1.12
CA ALA A 70 -8.14 0.34 -2.36
C ALA A 70 -8.38 -0.86 -3.29
N ILE A 71 -8.49 -2.07 -2.74
CA ILE A 71 -8.84 -3.28 -3.50
C ILE A 71 -10.25 -3.17 -4.07
N VAL A 72 -11.24 -2.86 -3.21
CA VAL A 72 -12.66 -2.84 -3.60
C VAL A 72 -12.95 -1.78 -4.66
N ILE A 73 -12.26 -0.65 -4.65
CA ILE A 73 -12.46 0.43 -5.61
C ILE A 73 -11.45 0.34 -6.77
N GLY A 74 -10.17 0.13 -6.47
CA GLY A 74 -9.07 0.21 -7.44
C GLY A 74 -9.07 -0.95 -8.43
N ILE A 75 -9.28 -2.19 -7.95
CA ILE A 75 -9.27 -3.36 -8.84
C ILE A 75 -10.43 -3.29 -9.86
N PRO A 76 -11.70 -3.10 -9.47
CA PRO A 76 -12.77 -2.95 -10.45
C PRO A 76 -12.52 -1.80 -11.42
N LEU A 77 -12.08 -0.64 -10.92
CA LEU A 77 -11.77 0.50 -11.77
C LEU A 77 -10.72 0.15 -12.83
N GLY A 78 -9.60 -0.47 -12.43
CA GLY A 78 -8.55 -0.89 -13.35
C GLY A 78 -9.02 -1.91 -14.38
N LEU A 79 -9.81 -2.92 -13.96
CA LEU A 79 -10.38 -3.93 -14.84
C LEU A 79 -11.33 -3.29 -15.88
N PHE A 80 -12.22 -2.38 -15.46
CA PHE A 80 -13.15 -1.68 -16.36
C PHE A 80 -12.40 -0.77 -17.34
N MET A 81 -11.41 -0.02 -16.89
CA MET A 81 -10.55 0.78 -17.76
C MET A 81 -9.79 -0.09 -18.76
N GLY A 82 -9.25 -1.22 -18.32
CA GLY A 82 -8.50 -2.12 -19.19
C GLY A 82 -9.34 -2.81 -20.26
N TRP A 83 -10.61 -3.09 -19.96
CA TRP A 83 -11.51 -3.81 -20.86
C TRP A 83 -12.34 -2.91 -21.77
N PHE A 84 -12.96 -1.85 -21.23
CA PHE A 84 -13.89 -0.99 -21.96
C PHE A 84 -13.20 0.28 -22.45
N ARG A 85 -12.93 0.36 -23.76
CA ARG A 85 -12.22 1.51 -24.38
C ARG A 85 -12.89 2.86 -24.13
N GLY A 86 -14.24 2.91 -24.09
CA GLY A 86 -14.98 4.14 -23.82
C GLY A 86 -14.76 4.64 -22.39
N PHE A 87 -14.83 3.71 -21.43
CA PHE A 87 -14.56 3.99 -20.02
C PHE A 87 -13.10 4.39 -19.79
N ASP A 88 -12.16 3.73 -20.46
CA ASP A 88 -10.75 4.07 -20.40
C ASP A 88 -10.48 5.51 -20.88
N LYS A 89 -11.04 5.91 -22.02
CA LYS A 89 -10.89 7.26 -22.55
C LYS A 89 -11.42 8.34 -21.59
N PHE A 90 -12.48 8.03 -20.86
CA PHE A 90 -13.08 8.96 -19.89
C PHE A 90 -12.28 9.01 -18.58
N MET A 91 -11.92 7.87 -18.02
CA MET A 91 -11.26 7.80 -16.71
C MET A 91 -9.75 8.03 -16.75
N ARG A 92 -9.09 7.72 -17.87
CA ARG A 92 -7.64 7.84 -18.01
C ARG A 92 -7.11 9.23 -17.68
N PRO A 93 -7.64 10.35 -18.23
CA PRO A 93 -7.12 11.68 -17.91
C PRO A 93 -7.21 11.98 -16.42
N ILE A 94 -8.31 11.60 -15.77
CA ILE A 94 -8.53 11.80 -14.33
C ILE A 94 -7.49 11.01 -13.53
N PHE A 95 -7.29 9.74 -13.90
CA PHE A 95 -6.32 8.88 -13.23
C PHE A 95 -4.87 9.35 -13.43
N GLU A 96 -4.52 9.81 -14.64
CA GLU A 96 -3.18 10.32 -14.95
C GLU A 96 -2.85 11.63 -14.20
N ILE A 97 -3.85 12.44 -13.85
CA ILE A 97 -3.67 13.62 -12.98
C ILE A 97 -3.45 13.19 -11.52
N LEU A 98 -4.19 12.18 -11.04
CA LEU A 98 -4.11 11.72 -9.65
C LEU A 98 -2.84 10.91 -9.37
N ARG A 99 -2.40 10.12 -10.33
CA ARG A 99 -1.27 9.17 -10.20
C ARG A 99 0.05 9.80 -9.73
N PRO A 100 0.52 10.94 -10.25
CA PRO A 100 1.79 11.54 -9.86
C PRO A 100 1.75 12.22 -8.49
N ILE A 101 0.58 12.40 -7.87
CA ILE A 101 0.47 13.08 -6.59
C ILE A 101 0.94 12.12 -5.48
N PRO A 102 2.03 12.44 -4.75
CA PRO A 102 2.48 11.60 -3.65
C PRO A 102 1.41 11.50 -2.56
N PRO A 103 1.12 10.32 -2.01
CA PRO A 103 0.11 10.16 -0.95
C PRO A 103 0.33 11.06 0.26
N VAL A 104 1.58 11.35 0.60
CA VAL A 104 1.95 12.25 1.70
C VAL A 104 1.44 13.67 1.51
N SER A 105 1.32 14.14 0.26
CA SER A 105 0.80 15.48 -0.06
C SER A 105 -0.67 15.66 0.32
N TRP A 106 -1.40 14.57 0.51
CA TRP A 106 -2.80 14.60 0.95
C TRP A 106 -2.96 14.80 2.47
N ILE A 107 -1.88 14.68 3.28
CA ILE A 107 -1.96 14.77 4.75
C ILE A 107 -2.63 16.05 5.22
N PRO A 108 -2.22 17.27 4.80
CA PRO A 108 -2.85 18.49 5.28
C PRO A 108 -4.35 18.56 4.94
N LEU A 109 -4.71 18.12 3.74
CA LEU A 109 -6.09 18.13 3.27
C LEU A 109 -6.97 17.13 4.03
N THR A 110 -6.44 15.93 4.29
CA THR A 110 -7.16 14.90 5.05
C THR A 110 -7.39 15.32 6.50
N ILE A 111 -6.43 16.03 7.11
CA ILE A 111 -6.59 16.55 8.47
C ILE A 111 -7.71 17.61 8.51
N ILE A 112 -7.77 18.48 7.50
CA ILE A 112 -8.82 19.52 7.42
C ILE A 112 -10.21 18.89 7.20
N TRP A 113 -10.33 17.86 6.36
CA TRP A 113 -11.61 17.25 6.00
C TRP A 113 -12.11 16.23 7.03
N MET A 114 -11.22 15.41 7.58
CA MET A 114 -11.55 14.24 8.39
C MET A 114 -11.08 14.37 9.84
N GLY A 115 -10.30 15.41 10.15
CA GLY A 115 -9.66 15.56 11.45
C GLY A 115 -8.47 14.61 11.66
N ILE A 116 -7.94 14.61 12.87
CA ILE A 116 -6.84 13.73 13.28
C ILE A 116 -7.45 12.44 13.82
N GLY A 117 -7.33 11.33 13.07
CA GLY A 117 -7.92 10.07 13.50
C GLY A 117 -7.63 8.91 12.56
N LEU A 118 -8.28 7.77 12.84
CA LEU A 118 -8.17 6.54 12.04
C LEU A 118 -8.57 6.77 10.59
N GLN A 119 -9.63 7.54 10.34
CA GLN A 119 -10.15 7.78 8.99
C GLN A 119 -9.15 8.52 8.11
N ALA A 120 -8.51 9.59 8.62
CA ALA A 120 -7.49 10.32 7.87
C ALA A 120 -6.28 9.44 7.54
N LYS A 121 -5.82 8.65 8.50
CA LYS A 121 -4.72 7.70 8.29
C LYS A 121 -5.08 6.63 7.26
N ALA A 122 -6.26 6.03 7.37
CA ALA A 122 -6.75 5.02 6.44
C ALA A 122 -6.93 5.57 5.01
N PHE A 123 -7.33 6.83 4.86
CA PHE A 123 -7.43 7.50 3.56
C PHE A 123 -6.08 7.63 2.86
N ILE A 124 -5.01 7.95 3.61
CA ILE A 124 -3.65 8.03 3.05
C ILE A 124 -3.17 6.66 2.61
N VAL A 125 -3.43 5.61 3.41
CA VAL A 125 -3.13 4.23 3.04
C VAL A 125 -3.94 3.81 1.81
N PHE A 126 -5.23 4.17 1.76
CA PHE A 126 -6.07 3.95 0.59
C PHE A 126 -5.44 4.56 -0.67
N PHE A 127 -5.07 5.83 -0.65
CA PHE A 127 -4.47 6.49 -1.82
C PHE A 127 -3.14 5.85 -2.24
N SER A 128 -2.32 5.44 -1.27
CA SER A 128 -1.05 4.75 -1.52
C SER A 128 -1.24 3.40 -2.23
N ALA A 129 -2.27 2.66 -1.86
CA ALA A 129 -2.57 1.35 -2.41
C ALA A 129 -3.47 1.41 -3.67
N PHE A 130 -4.32 2.44 -3.78
CA PHE A 130 -5.29 2.59 -4.88
C PHE A 130 -4.61 2.66 -6.25
N VAL A 131 -3.59 3.51 -6.39
CA VAL A 131 -2.88 3.69 -7.67
C VAL A 131 -2.26 2.39 -8.16
N PRO A 132 -1.45 1.65 -7.40
CA PRO A 132 -0.93 0.36 -7.84
C PRO A 132 -2.03 -0.68 -8.08
N CYS A 133 -3.11 -0.72 -7.30
CA CYS A 133 -4.24 -1.62 -7.55
C CYS A 133 -4.87 -1.38 -8.94
N VAL A 134 -5.11 -0.10 -9.29
CA VAL A 134 -5.66 0.26 -10.61
C VAL A 134 -4.70 -0.12 -11.73
N ILE A 135 -3.40 0.20 -11.60
CA ILE A 135 -2.40 -0.08 -12.63
C ILE A 135 -2.25 -1.59 -12.85
N ASN A 136 -2.12 -2.37 -11.77
CA ASN A 136 -1.94 -3.81 -11.87
C ASN A 136 -3.18 -4.48 -12.49
N ALA A 137 -4.38 -4.12 -12.05
CA ALA A 137 -5.62 -4.65 -12.62
C ALA A 137 -5.78 -4.24 -14.09
N TYR A 138 -5.48 -3.00 -14.46
CA TYR A 138 -5.49 -2.51 -15.84
C TYR A 138 -4.51 -3.29 -16.72
N THR A 139 -3.27 -3.44 -16.26
CA THR A 139 -2.21 -4.13 -17.01
C THR A 139 -2.51 -5.61 -17.13
N GLY A 140 -2.95 -6.25 -16.04
CA GLY A 140 -3.30 -7.66 -16.03
C GLY A 140 -4.37 -8.00 -17.07
N ILE A 141 -5.46 -7.22 -17.12
CA ILE A 141 -6.51 -7.50 -18.11
C ILE A 141 -6.07 -7.21 -19.55
N LYS A 142 -5.16 -6.26 -19.76
CA LYS A 142 -4.56 -5.99 -21.09
C LYS A 142 -3.67 -7.11 -21.59
N GLN A 143 -3.13 -7.93 -20.70
CA GLN A 143 -2.31 -9.10 -21.02
C GLN A 143 -3.15 -10.34 -21.37
N SER A 144 -4.49 -10.27 -21.28
CA SER A 144 -5.38 -11.37 -21.68
C SER A 144 -5.11 -11.78 -23.12
N SER A 145 -5.00 -13.09 -23.38
CA SER A 145 -4.69 -13.63 -24.70
C SER A 145 -5.74 -13.23 -25.73
N PRO A 146 -5.35 -12.53 -26.82
CA PRO A 146 -6.27 -12.18 -27.90
C PRO A 146 -6.88 -13.42 -28.58
N VAL A 147 -6.13 -14.54 -28.60
CA VAL A 147 -6.59 -15.80 -29.17
C VAL A 147 -7.78 -16.35 -28.41
N LEU A 148 -7.71 -16.39 -27.07
CA LEU A 148 -8.82 -16.87 -26.24
C LEU A 148 -10.06 -15.97 -26.38
N ILE A 149 -9.85 -14.65 -26.44
CA ILE A 149 -10.93 -13.69 -26.64
C ILE A 149 -11.62 -13.91 -28.00
N ASN A 150 -10.84 -14.12 -29.07
CA ASN A 150 -11.38 -14.32 -30.41
C ASN A 150 -12.11 -15.66 -30.52
N VAL A 151 -11.56 -16.75 -29.98
CA VAL A 151 -12.23 -18.06 -29.93
C VAL A 151 -13.56 -17.97 -29.21
N ALA A 152 -13.59 -17.35 -28.03
CA ALA A 152 -14.84 -17.19 -27.28
C ALA A 152 -15.90 -16.39 -28.06
N LYS A 153 -15.50 -15.34 -28.78
CA LYS A 153 -16.39 -14.54 -29.62
C LYS A 153 -16.92 -15.34 -30.82
N THR A 154 -16.08 -16.16 -31.45
CA THR A 154 -16.49 -17.05 -32.56
C THR A 154 -17.51 -18.07 -32.08
N CYS A 155 -17.40 -18.53 -30.82
CA CYS A 155 -18.38 -19.39 -30.18
C CYS A 155 -19.67 -18.64 -29.70
N GLY A 156 -19.84 -17.36 -30.07
CA GLY A 156 -21.05 -16.58 -29.75
C GLY A 156 -21.07 -15.99 -28.34
N ALA A 157 -19.94 -15.97 -27.60
CA ALA A 157 -19.90 -15.38 -26.28
C ALA A 157 -20.02 -13.86 -26.31
N SER A 158 -20.89 -13.30 -25.44
CA SER A 158 -21.04 -11.85 -25.30
C SER A 158 -19.78 -11.22 -24.70
N ASN A 159 -19.56 -9.92 -24.97
CA ASN A 159 -18.43 -9.17 -24.41
C ASN A 159 -18.32 -9.27 -22.88
N PHE A 160 -19.45 -9.26 -22.18
CA PHE A 160 -19.48 -9.38 -20.72
C PHE A 160 -19.11 -10.81 -20.26
N THR A 161 -19.54 -11.84 -21.00
CA THR A 161 -19.16 -13.22 -20.71
C THR A 161 -17.67 -13.44 -20.88
N VAL A 162 -17.08 -12.89 -21.95
CA VAL A 162 -15.64 -12.95 -22.22
C VAL A 162 -14.86 -12.19 -21.13
N PHE A 163 -15.32 -11.00 -20.75
CA PHE A 163 -14.75 -10.23 -19.66
C PHE A 163 -14.69 -11.03 -18.35
N ARG A 164 -15.85 -11.61 -17.94
CA ARG A 164 -15.95 -12.35 -16.67
C ARG A 164 -15.17 -13.68 -16.68
N LYS A 165 -15.22 -14.43 -17.80
CA LYS A 165 -14.68 -15.80 -17.85
C LYS A 165 -13.24 -15.88 -18.35
N ILE A 166 -12.76 -14.87 -19.07
CA ILE A 166 -11.41 -14.85 -19.65
C ILE A 166 -10.62 -13.64 -19.10
N GLY A 167 -11.20 -12.42 -19.19
CA GLY A 167 -10.52 -11.20 -18.80
C GLY A 167 -10.14 -11.17 -17.32
N ILE A 168 -11.11 -11.34 -16.42
CA ILE A 168 -10.86 -11.32 -14.97
C ILE A 168 -9.89 -12.44 -14.54
N PRO A 169 -10.07 -13.72 -14.90
CA PRO A 169 -9.14 -14.78 -14.50
C PRO A 169 -7.73 -14.66 -15.07
N SER A 170 -7.57 -13.97 -16.21
CA SER A 170 -6.24 -13.73 -16.78
C SER A 170 -5.52 -12.52 -16.19
N ALA A 171 -6.21 -11.71 -15.38
CA ALA A 171 -5.66 -10.54 -14.71
C ALA A 171 -5.17 -10.83 -13.27
N THR A 172 -5.41 -12.04 -12.78
CA THR A 172 -4.92 -12.56 -11.49
C THR A 172 -3.67 -13.41 -11.69
#